data_53114b939ff21bb28ee3faafb4ffce0a
#
_entry.id   53114b939ff21bb28ee3faafb4ffce0a
#
_cell.length_a   1.000
_cell.length_b   1.000
_cell.length_c   1.000
_cell.angle_alpha   90.00
_cell.angle_beta   90.00
_cell.angle_gamma   90.00
#
_symmetry.space_group_name_H-M   'P 1'
#
loop_
_entity.id
_entity.type
_entity.pdbx_description
1 polymer ?
#
loop_
_entity_poly.entity_id
_entity_poly.type
_entity_poly.pdbx_seq_one_letter_code
_entity_poly.pdbx_strand_id
1 'polypeptide(L)'
;MNLREPCLPHGWYPRQKEKIGEFLEPYGKDRPISVPAAIAPHAGWYYSGSLSALAVSSLVPDAETIVVIGGHLGGGMPLLAAPEDGVLTPLGTMSIDKELRLEFGKRVSFKPDLYQDNTVEVLLPMVHYFFPRSKLLWLRFPAEMSSFEAGKILYETAMDMKRRIAVLASTDLTHYGDNYGFSPKGRGKAALEWVKSTNDAAFISAVLDGNPDLVLKLAEDDRSACSAGAVLGALGFAASGGKSARLLEYRTSADVTADDVVPSSFVGYAAISLG
;
A
#
# COMPACT_ATOMS: atom_id res chain seq x y z
N MET A 1 -23.14 5.73 -14.41
CA MET A 1 -21.79 5.58 -13.84
C MET A 1 -21.92 4.66 -12.66
N ASN A 2 -21.29 3.48 -12.70
CA ASN A 2 -21.27 2.54 -11.60
C ASN A 2 -20.15 2.97 -10.63
N LEU A 3 -20.47 3.27 -9.37
CA LEU A 3 -19.52 3.77 -8.37
C LEU A 3 -19.36 2.76 -7.25
N ARG A 4 -18.10 2.56 -6.82
CA ARG A 4 -17.81 1.81 -5.61
C ARG A 4 -18.03 2.71 -4.40
N GLU A 5 -18.92 2.26 -3.52
CA GLU A 5 -19.20 2.92 -2.24
C GLU A 5 -18.13 2.56 -1.20
N PRO A 6 -17.81 3.49 -0.28
CA PRO A 6 -16.96 3.17 0.87
C PRO A 6 -17.60 2.08 1.74
N CYS A 7 -16.81 1.11 2.18
CA CYS A 7 -17.28 0.00 3.01
C CYS A 7 -16.66 -0.02 4.42
N LEU A 8 -15.57 0.71 4.66
CA LEU A 8 -14.90 0.72 5.95
C LEU A 8 -15.74 1.43 7.02
N PRO A 9 -15.75 0.92 8.27
CA PRO A 9 -16.50 1.54 9.37
C PRO A 9 -15.96 2.94 9.72
N HIS A 10 -16.77 3.68 10.50
CA HIS A 10 -16.32 4.93 11.12
C HIS A 10 -15.07 4.69 11.98
N GLY A 11 -14.13 5.65 11.96
CA GLY A 11 -12.88 5.58 12.73
C GLY A 11 -11.67 5.09 11.93
N TRP A 12 -11.85 4.47 10.77
CA TRP A 12 -10.72 4.11 9.91
C TRP A 12 -10.02 5.33 9.33
N TYR A 13 -10.80 6.33 8.89
CA TYR A 13 -10.31 7.62 8.41
C TYR A 13 -11.38 8.70 8.62
N PRO A 14 -11.01 10.00 8.65
CA PRO A 14 -11.97 11.09 8.79
C PRO A 14 -12.95 11.14 7.61
N ARG A 15 -14.24 11.41 7.90
CA ARG A 15 -15.26 11.56 6.86
C ARG A 15 -15.50 13.02 6.47
N GLN A 16 -15.02 13.98 7.25
CA GLN A 16 -15.13 15.41 6.99
C GLN A 16 -13.92 15.88 6.17
N LYS A 17 -14.19 16.64 5.09
CA LYS A 17 -13.15 17.22 4.22
C LYS A 17 -12.13 18.05 4.97
N GLU A 18 -12.62 18.85 5.90
CA GLU A 18 -11.81 19.74 6.74
C GLU A 18 -10.80 18.94 7.57
N LYS A 19 -11.25 17.89 8.23
CA LYS A 19 -10.37 17.01 9.04
C LYS A 19 -9.36 16.24 8.20
N ILE A 20 -9.75 15.83 6.98
CA ILE A 20 -8.81 15.23 6.01
C ILE A 20 -7.76 16.26 5.62
N GLY A 21 -8.17 17.48 5.30
CA GLY A 21 -7.27 18.59 4.95
C GLY A 21 -6.30 18.91 6.08
N GLU A 22 -6.81 19.13 7.30
CA GLU A 22 -6.00 19.39 8.51
C GLU A 22 -4.95 18.30 8.76
N PHE A 23 -5.32 17.03 8.60
CA PHE A 23 -4.41 15.90 8.77
C PHE A 23 -3.32 15.84 7.69
N LEU A 24 -3.67 16.12 6.42
CA LEU A 24 -2.78 15.93 5.27
C LEU A 24 -1.96 17.16 4.88
N GLU A 25 -2.39 18.37 5.28
CA GLU A 25 -1.68 19.63 4.95
C GLU A 25 -0.19 19.60 5.26
N PRO A 26 0.28 19.07 6.41
CA PRO A 26 1.72 19.03 6.73
C PRO A 26 2.56 18.23 5.70
N TYR A 27 1.96 17.23 5.09
CA TYR A 27 2.63 16.36 4.11
C TYR A 27 2.58 16.91 2.67
N GLY A 28 1.77 17.95 2.44
CA GLY A 28 1.67 18.63 1.14
C GLY A 28 2.69 19.73 0.93
N LYS A 29 3.25 20.26 2.02
CA LYS A 29 4.27 21.32 2.01
C LYS A 29 5.65 20.67 1.82
N ASP A 30 6.46 21.25 0.92
CA ASP A 30 7.85 20.81 0.70
C ASP A 30 7.99 19.30 0.43
N ARG A 31 7.45 18.82 -0.69
CA ARG A 31 7.63 17.44 -1.14
C ARG A 31 9.06 17.22 -1.67
N PRO A 32 10.05 16.88 -0.83
CA PRO A 32 11.45 16.76 -1.24
C PRO A 32 11.70 15.48 -2.05
N ILE A 33 10.76 14.55 -2.02
CA ILE A 33 10.83 13.25 -2.68
C ILE A 33 9.75 13.22 -3.76
N SER A 34 10.13 12.79 -4.96
CA SER A 34 9.23 12.63 -6.10
C SER A 34 9.59 11.33 -6.80
N VAL A 35 8.83 10.26 -6.52
CA VAL A 35 9.11 8.90 -6.96
C VAL A 35 7.94 8.29 -7.74
N PRO A 36 8.21 7.39 -8.70
CA PRO A 36 7.15 6.74 -9.46
C PRO A 36 6.38 5.67 -8.69
N ALA A 37 6.93 5.17 -7.58
CA ALA A 37 6.21 4.20 -6.75
C ALA A 37 6.54 4.36 -5.26
N ALA A 38 5.62 3.92 -4.39
CA ALA A 38 5.79 3.90 -2.94
C ALA A 38 5.03 2.73 -2.32
N ILE A 39 5.41 2.38 -1.08
CA ILE A 39 4.73 1.39 -0.25
C ILE A 39 4.21 2.11 0.99
N ALA A 40 2.94 1.92 1.31
CA ALA A 40 2.23 2.51 2.44
C ALA A 40 1.57 1.45 3.32
N PRO A 41 1.46 1.65 4.63
CA PRO A 41 0.62 0.82 5.48
C PRO A 41 -0.87 1.15 5.27
N HIS A 42 -1.76 0.22 5.71
CA HIS A 42 -3.21 0.33 5.53
C HIS A 42 -4.06 0.10 6.78
N ALA A 43 -3.48 0.27 7.95
CA ALA A 43 -4.27 0.36 9.18
C ALA A 43 -5.09 1.66 9.23
N GLY A 44 -5.99 1.78 10.19
CA GLY A 44 -6.71 3.03 10.42
C GLY A 44 -5.76 4.22 10.62
N TRP A 45 -6.15 5.41 10.18
CA TRP A 45 -5.30 6.61 10.18
C TRP A 45 -4.74 6.98 11.55
N TYR A 46 -5.43 6.62 12.62
CA TYR A 46 -4.92 6.81 13.98
C TYR A 46 -3.56 6.12 14.20
N TYR A 47 -3.39 4.91 13.64
CA TYR A 47 -2.18 4.11 13.84
C TYR A 47 -1.11 4.35 12.78
N SER A 48 -1.50 4.36 11.51
CA SER A 48 -0.55 4.36 10.38
C SER A 48 -0.71 5.55 9.42
N GLY A 49 -1.69 6.43 9.66
CA GLY A 49 -2.02 7.50 8.72
C GLY A 49 -0.87 8.45 8.41
N SER A 50 0.01 8.75 9.37
CA SER A 50 1.19 9.60 9.15
C SER A 50 2.16 8.98 8.15
N LEU A 51 2.43 7.67 8.27
CA LEU A 51 3.30 6.94 7.35
C LEU A 51 2.66 6.81 5.97
N SER A 52 1.35 6.53 5.95
CA SER A 52 0.61 6.45 4.67
C SER A 52 0.62 7.79 3.95
N ALA A 53 0.40 8.91 4.66
CA ALA A 53 0.48 10.25 4.07
C ALA A 53 1.88 10.57 3.54
N LEU A 54 2.94 10.18 4.27
CA LEU A 54 4.33 10.34 3.84
C LEU A 54 4.60 9.56 2.56
N ALA A 55 4.17 8.30 2.46
CA ALA A 55 4.33 7.49 1.26
C ALA A 55 3.54 8.06 0.07
N VAL A 56 2.25 8.40 0.27
CA VAL A 56 1.40 8.94 -0.80
C VAL A 56 1.93 10.28 -1.30
N SER A 57 2.34 11.19 -0.40
CA SER A 57 2.87 12.50 -0.77
C SER A 57 4.22 12.44 -1.47
N SER A 58 4.97 11.33 -1.37
CA SER A 58 6.23 11.13 -2.07
C SER A 58 6.08 10.80 -3.55
N LEU A 59 4.88 10.43 -4.02
CA LEU A 59 4.65 10.09 -5.42
C LEU A 59 4.78 11.31 -6.34
N VAL A 60 5.19 11.07 -7.59
CA VAL A 60 5.32 12.12 -8.62
C VAL A 60 4.01 12.90 -8.77
N PRO A 61 4.03 14.25 -8.65
CA PRO A 61 2.82 15.06 -8.54
C PRO A 61 2.02 15.20 -9.83
N ASP A 62 2.63 14.90 -10.97
CA ASP A 62 2.04 15.04 -12.32
C ASP A 62 1.55 13.69 -12.90
N ALA A 63 1.41 12.67 -12.06
CA ALA A 63 0.84 11.40 -12.47
C ALA A 63 -0.60 11.57 -12.96
N GLU A 64 -0.88 11.08 -14.17
CA GLU A 64 -2.23 11.09 -14.77
C GLU A 64 -3.13 10.03 -14.15
N THR A 65 -2.51 8.95 -13.64
CA THR A 65 -3.21 7.87 -12.95
C THR A 65 -2.40 7.41 -11.75
N ILE A 66 -3.07 7.29 -10.60
CA ILE A 66 -2.53 6.60 -9.44
C ILE A 66 -3.03 5.17 -9.46
N VAL A 67 -2.10 4.22 -9.51
CA VAL A 67 -2.40 2.79 -9.39
C VAL A 67 -2.22 2.39 -7.93
N VAL A 68 -3.29 2.01 -7.25
CA VAL A 68 -3.22 1.50 -5.89
C VAL A 68 -3.30 -0.02 -5.95
N ILE A 69 -2.27 -0.69 -5.46
CA ILE A 69 -2.19 -2.15 -5.40
C ILE A 69 -2.38 -2.58 -3.95
N GLY A 70 -3.55 -3.14 -3.66
CA GLY A 70 -3.85 -3.80 -2.39
C GLY A 70 -3.42 -5.27 -2.38
N GLY A 71 -3.69 -5.95 -1.28
CA GLY A 71 -3.32 -7.36 -1.07
C GLY A 71 -4.40 -8.15 -0.37
N HIS A 72 -4.03 -8.82 0.74
CA HIS A 72 -4.83 -9.81 1.46
C HIS A 72 -5.29 -10.98 0.57
N LEU A 73 -4.49 -11.29 -0.45
CA LEU A 73 -4.70 -12.41 -1.35
C LEU A 73 -3.53 -13.39 -1.20
N GLY A 74 -3.85 -14.62 -0.82
CA GLY A 74 -2.87 -15.71 -0.76
C GLY A 74 -2.40 -16.15 -2.14
N GLY A 75 -1.31 -16.90 -2.20
CA GLY A 75 -0.84 -17.53 -3.43
C GLY A 75 -1.91 -18.40 -4.09
N GLY A 76 -1.92 -18.46 -5.42
CA GLY A 76 -2.93 -19.16 -6.21
C GLY A 76 -4.27 -18.42 -6.39
N MET A 77 -4.47 -17.28 -5.70
CA MET A 77 -5.62 -16.40 -5.95
C MET A 77 -5.41 -15.60 -7.24
N PRO A 78 -6.47 -15.25 -7.98
CA PRO A 78 -6.33 -14.39 -9.15
C PRO A 78 -5.98 -12.96 -8.75
N LEU A 79 -5.31 -12.22 -9.61
CA LEU A 79 -5.27 -10.77 -9.52
C LEU A 79 -6.70 -10.23 -9.63
N LEU A 80 -6.98 -9.14 -8.89
CA LEU A 80 -8.29 -8.51 -8.89
C LEU A 80 -8.19 -7.05 -9.34
N ALA A 81 -9.21 -6.56 -10.05
CA ALA A 81 -9.36 -5.16 -10.42
C ALA A 81 -10.79 -4.67 -10.13
N ALA A 82 -10.95 -3.45 -9.66
CA ALA A 82 -12.26 -2.85 -9.47
C ALA A 82 -13.00 -2.76 -10.80
N PRO A 83 -14.22 -3.33 -10.92
CA PRO A 83 -15.01 -3.29 -12.16
C PRO A 83 -15.72 -1.95 -12.38
N GLU A 84 -15.87 -1.13 -11.33
CA GLU A 84 -16.63 0.11 -11.32
C GLU A 84 -16.04 1.16 -12.29
N ASP A 85 -16.80 2.23 -12.51
CA ASP A 85 -16.41 3.40 -13.31
C ASP A 85 -15.66 4.45 -12.48
N GLY A 86 -15.83 4.41 -11.17
CA GLY A 86 -15.25 5.33 -10.20
C GLY A 86 -15.44 4.84 -8.78
N VAL A 87 -14.82 5.54 -7.84
CA VAL A 87 -14.94 5.27 -6.41
C VAL A 87 -15.36 6.56 -5.67
N LEU A 88 -16.19 6.42 -4.66
CA LEU A 88 -16.55 7.52 -3.77
C LEU A 88 -15.55 7.64 -2.63
N THR A 89 -15.13 8.87 -2.37
CA THR A 89 -14.34 9.25 -1.20
C THR A 89 -15.02 10.40 -0.47
N PRO A 90 -14.65 10.74 0.75
CA PRO A 90 -15.17 11.93 1.43
C PRO A 90 -14.89 13.24 0.69
N LEU A 91 -13.92 13.26 -0.22
CA LEU A 91 -13.56 14.44 -1.03
C LEU A 91 -14.34 14.53 -2.36
N GLY A 92 -15.08 13.49 -2.72
CA GLY A 92 -15.83 13.38 -3.96
C GLY A 92 -15.54 12.09 -4.71
N THR A 93 -15.75 12.07 -6.01
CA THR A 93 -15.57 10.91 -6.88
C THR A 93 -14.21 10.92 -7.55
N MET A 94 -13.48 9.81 -7.48
CA MET A 94 -12.32 9.53 -8.33
C MET A 94 -12.74 8.61 -9.47
N SER A 95 -12.44 9.00 -10.71
CA SER A 95 -12.73 8.17 -11.89
C SER A 95 -11.71 7.06 -12.06
N ILE A 96 -12.16 5.86 -12.40
CA ILE A 96 -11.27 4.76 -12.79
C ILE A 96 -10.67 5.02 -14.19
N ASP A 97 -9.38 4.76 -14.36
CA ASP A 97 -8.72 4.75 -15.66
C ASP A 97 -9.07 3.45 -16.43
N LYS A 98 -10.21 3.49 -17.09
CA LYS A 98 -10.72 2.34 -17.86
C LYS A 98 -9.82 1.96 -19.03
N GLU A 99 -9.16 2.94 -19.62
CA GLU A 99 -8.25 2.73 -20.75
C GLU A 99 -7.02 1.96 -20.30
N LEU A 100 -6.35 2.44 -19.22
CA LEU A 100 -5.21 1.72 -18.64
C LEU A 100 -5.63 0.32 -18.15
N ARG A 101 -6.79 0.20 -17.48
CA ARG A 101 -7.33 -1.11 -17.06
C ARG A 101 -7.52 -2.06 -18.25
N LEU A 102 -8.03 -1.58 -19.36
CA LEU A 102 -8.26 -2.38 -20.57
C LEU A 102 -6.92 -2.82 -21.19
N GLU A 103 -5.98 -1.89 -21.39
CA GLU A 103 -4.69 -2.21 -22.01
C GLU A 103 -3.85 -3.17 -21.12
N PHE A 104 -3.82 -2.93 -19.81
CA PHE A 104 -3.20 -3.84 -18.85
C PHE A 104 -3.87 -5.23 -18.89
N GLY A 105 -5.20 -5.28 -18.98
CA GLY A 105 -5.98 -6.51 -19.02
C GLY A 105 -5.79 -7.35 -20.30
N LYS A 106 -5.24 -6.79 -21.37
CA LYS A 106 -4.82 -7.56 -22.56
C LYS A 106 -3.57 -8.42 -22.32
N ARG A 107 -2.77 -8.04 -21.33
CA ARG A 107 -1.47 -8.65 -21.02
C ARG A 107 -1.48 -9.45 -19.72
N VAL A 108 -2.33 -9.06 -18.76
CA VAL A 108 -2.45 -9.68 -17.43
C VAL A 108 -3.90 -10.03 -17.16
N SER A 109 -4.17 -11.32 -16.89
CA SER A 109 -5.52 -11.76 -16.54
C SER A 109 -5.86 -11.36 -15.10
N PHE A 110 -7.02 -10.74 -14.89
CA PHE A 110 -7.56 -10.45 -13.58
C PHE A 110 -9.07 -10.69 -13.52
N LYS A 111 -9.60 -10.85 -12.30
CA LYS A 111 -11.04 -10.96 -12.06
C LYS A 111 -11.58 -9.67 -11.44
N PRO A 112 -12.91 -9.44 -11.50
CA PRO A 112 -13.52 -8.32 -10.79
C PRO A 112 -13.27 -8.43 -9.28
N ASP A 113 -12.81 -7.33 -8.66
CA ASP A 113 -12.74 -7.21 -7.20
C ASP A 113 -14.12 -6.85 -6.65
N LEU A 114 -14.84 -7.83 -6.16
CA LEU A 114 -16.17 -7.69 -5.56
C LEU A 114 -16.13 -7.76 -4.03
N TYR A 115 -14.96 -7.83 -3.45
CA TYR A 115 -14.77 -7.99 -2.01
C TYR A 115 -14.69 -6.65 -1.29
N GLN A 116 -15.13 -6.64 -0.04
CA GLN A 116 -14.85 -5.57 0.90
C GLN A 116 -13.47 -5.80 1.52
N ASP A 117 -12.59 -4.82 1.37
CA ASP A 117 -11.21 -4.93 1.84
C ASP A 117 -10.64 -3.53 2.13
N ASN A 118 -9.81 -3.41 3.18
CA ASN A 118 -9.25 -2.14 3.59
C ASN A 118 -8.00 -1.73 2.83
N THR A 119 -7.31 -2.67 2.18
CA THR A 119 -5.96 -2.44 1.65
C THR A 119 -5.87 -1.32 0.61
N VAL A 120 -6.95 -1.02 -0.09
CA VAL A 120 -7.01 0.09 -1.04
C VAL A 120 -7.84 1.25 -0.48
N GLU A 121 -9.06 0.96 0.03
CA GLU A 121 -10.02 2.01 0.41
C GLU A 121 -9.43 3.02 1.41
N VAL A 122 -8.71 2.55 2.45
CA VAL A 122 -8.20 3.41 3.52
C VAL A 122 -7.24 4.50 3.02
N LEU A 123 -6.57 4.26 1.88
CA LEU A 123 -5.62 5.18 1.26
C LEU A 123 -6.28 6.19 0.32
N LEU A 124 -7.49 5.90 -0.18
CA LEU A 124 -8.13 6.70 -1.23
C LEU A 124 -8.39 8.16 -0.85
N PRO A 125 -8.77 8.52 0.39
CA PRO A 125 -8.91 9.94 0.73
C PRO A 125 -7.58 10.70 0.67
N MET A 126 -6.43 10.06 0.97
CA MET A 126 -5.10 10.66 0.82
C MET A 126 -4.74 10.80 -0.66
N VAL A 127 -4.96 9.74 -1.45
CA VAL A 127 -4.73 9.76 -2.90
C VAL A 127 -5.56 10.86 -3.55
N HIS A 128 -6.84 10.99 -3.21
CA HIS A 128 -7.70 12.04 -3.76
C HIS A 128 -7.28 13.45 -3.33
N TYR A 129 -6.80 13.62 -2.10
CA TYR A 129 -6.32 14.91 -1.60
C TYR A 129 -5.07 15.38 -2.34
N PHE A 130 -4.07 14.50 -2.51
CA PHE A 130 -2.80 14.86 -3.14
C PHE A 130 -2.86 14.85 -4.67
N PHE A 131 -3.79 14.09 -5.26
CA PHE A 131 -3.94 13.89 -6.70
C PHE A 131 -5.39 14.10 -7.18
N PRO A 132 -5.96 15.29 -6.96
CA PRO A 132 -7.40 15.52 -7.21
C PRO A 132 -7.80 15.47 -8.69
N ARG A 133 -6.83 15.49 -9.60
CA ARG A 133 -7.05 15.44 -11.05
C ARG A 133 -6.65 14.11 -11.68
N SER A 134 -5.98 13.24 -10.92
CA SER A 134 -5.55 11.94 -11.41
C SER A 134 -6.72 10.96 -11.42
N LYS A 135 -6.69 10.03 -12.39
CA LYS A 135 -7.55 8.86 -12.37
C LYS A 135 -7.00 7.82 -11.39
N LEU A 136 -7.81 6.83 -11.07
CA LEU A 136 -7.44 5.71 -10.21
C LEU A 136 -7.42 4.41 -11.02
N LEU A 137 -6.44 3.55 -10.77
CA LEU A 137 -6.54 2.13 -11.10
C LEU A 137 -6.45 1.35 -9.77
N TRP A 138 -7.54 0.68 -9.41
CA TRP A 138 -7.65 -0.15 -8.21
C TRP A 138 -7.33 -1.60 -8.57
N LEU A 139 -6.27 -2.13 -7.98
CA LEU A 139 -5.83 -3.52 -8.16
C LEU A 139 -5.62 -4.19 -6.79
N ARG A 140 -5.72 -5.52 -6.75
CA ARG A 140 -5.24 -6.35 -5.64
C ARG A 140 -4.46 -7.53 -6.19
N PHE A 141 -3.27 -7.76 -5.64
CA PHE A 141 -2.32 -8.73 -6.13
C PHE A 141 -2.10 -9.86 -5.11
N PRO A 142 -2.07 -11.14 -5.56
CA PRO A 142 -1.80 -12.29 -4.69
C PRO A 142 -0.34 -12.37 -4.26
N ALA A 143 -0.08 -13.02 -3.12
CA ALA A 143 1.26 -13.28 -2.61
C ALA A 143 1.94 -14.39 -3.43
N GLU A 144 2.41 -14.05 -4.64
CA GLU A 144 3.13 -14.95 -5.54
C GLU A 144 3.97 -14.16 -6.57
N MET A 145 4.96 -14.81 -7.18
CA MET A 145 5.88 -14.15 -8.11
C MET A 145 5.23 -13.58 -9.36
N SER A 146 4.07 -14.09 -9.77
CA SER A 146 3.27 -13.50 -10.86
C SER A 146 2.90 -12.03 -10.61
N SER A 147 2.81 -11.61 -9.34
CA SER A 147 2.58 -10.21 -8.95
C SER A 147 3.76 -9.30 -9.28
N PHE A 148 4.99 -9.79 -9.12
CA PHE A 148 6.18 -9.06 -9.56
C PHE A 148 6.20 -8.88 -11.08
N GLU A 149 5.91 -9.94 -11.84
CA GLU A 149 5.81 -9.86 -13.31
C GLU A 149 4.66 -8.95 -13.76
N ALA A 150 3.51 -8.98 -13.07
CA ALA A 150 2.41 -8.06 -13.35
C ALA A 150 2.82 -6.58 -13.13
N GLY A 151 3.65 -6.30 -12.12
CA GLY A 151 4.22 -4.97 -11.91
C GLY A 151 5.09 -4.50 -13.08
N LYS A 152 5.95 -5.38 -13.61
CA LYS A 152 6.76 -5.10 -14.81
C LYS A 152 5.89 -4.81 -16.02
N ILE A 153 4.88 -5.65 -16.25
CA ILE A 153 3.93 -5.47 -17.37
C ILE A 153 3.15 -4.15 -17.22
N LEU A 154 2.81 -3.75 -15.99
CA LEU A 154 2.15 -2.46 -15.74
C LEU A 154 3.05 -1.28 -16.15
N TYR A 155 4.35 -1.34 -15.84
CA TYR A 155 5.33 -0.34 -16.29
C TYR A 155 5.39 -0.27 -17.82
N GLU A 156 5.58 -1.41 -18.48
CA GLU A 156 5.63 -1.49 -19.95
C GLU A 156 4.33 -0.97 -20.59
N THR A 157 3.17 -1.34 -20.04
CA THR A 157 1.87 -0.86 -20.53
C THR A 157 1.77 0.66 -20.45
N ALA A 158 2.21 1.25 -19.32
CA ALA A 158 2.22 2.70 -19.17
C ALA A 158 3.15 3.39 -20.18
N MET A 159 4.33 2.81 -20.42
CA MET A 159 5.30 3.32 -21.42
C MET A 159 4.74 3.26 -22.83
N ASP A 160 4.12 2.13 -23.24
CA ASP A 160 3.51 1.95 -24.55
C ASP A 160 2.38 2.96 -24.78
N MET A 161 1.58 3.24 -23.75
CA MET A 161 0.51 4.24 -23.78
C MET A 161 1.01 5.67 -23.66
N LYS A 162 2.32 5.89 -23.40
CA LYS A 162 2.90 7.20 -23.05
C LYS A 162 2.15 7.88 -21.87
N ARG A 163 1.72 7.08 -20.91
CA ARG A 163 0.95 7.50 -19.74
C ARG A 163 1.87 7.64 -18.52
N ARG A 164 1.83 8.80 -17.86
CA ARG A 164 2.52 8.99 -16.59
C ARG A 164 1.67 8.42 -15.46
N ILE A 165 2.12 7.34 -14.87
CA ILE A 165 1.45 6.72 -13.73
C ILE A 165 2.36 6.71 -12.49
N ALA A 166 1.74 6.67 -11.30
CA ALA A 166 2.44 6.37 -10.07
C ALA A 166 1.77 5.17 -9.40
N VAL A 167 2.59 4.33 -8.75
CA VAL A 167 2.14 3.11 -8.10
C VAL A 167 2.25 3.25 -6.58
N LEU A 168 1.16 2.98 -5.88
CA LEU A 168 1.09 2.90 -4.43
C LEU A 168 0.76 1.47 -4.02
N ALA A 169 1.73 0.74 -3.50
CA ALA A 169 1.49 -0.57 -2.89
C ALA A 169 1.07 -0.42 -1.43
N SER A 170 0.23 -1.32 -0.96
CA SER A 170 -0.39 -1.25 0.34
C SER A 170 -0.12 -2.52 1.15
N THR A 171 0.66 -2.40 2.24
CA THR A 171 0.92 -3.49 3.17
C THR A 171 1.21 -2.99 4.57
N ASP A 172 0.61 -3.64 5.58
CA ASP A 172 1.14 -3.60 6.93
C ASP A 172 2.23 -4.67 7.06
N LEU A 173 3.10 -4.52 8.07
CA LEU A 173 4.15 -5.48 8.37
C LEU A 173 3.66 -6.52 9.39
N THR A 174 4.52 -6.98 10.30
CA THR A 174 4.19 -8.03 11.27
C THR A 174 2.94 -7.69 12.09
N HIS A 175 1.96 -8.56 12.02
CA HIS A 175 0.82 -8.57 12.94
C HIS A 175 1.16 -9.48 14.11
N TYR A 176 1.52 -8.90 15.25
CA TYR A 176 2.02 -9.63 16.42
C TYR A 176 1.01 -9.67 17.57
N GLY A 177 0.96 -10.80 18.26
CA GLY A 177 0.27 -10.96 19.53
C GLY A 177 -1.03 -11.77 19.46
N ASP A 178 -1.77 -11.72 20.56
CA ASP A 178 -2.92 -12.60 20.81
C ASP A 178 -4.03 -12.42 19.76
N ASN A 179 -4.28 -11.19 19.34
CA ASN A 179 -5.32 -10.87 18.35
C ASN A 179 -5.03 -11.48 16.97
N TYR A 180 -3.79 -11.81 16.70
CA TYR A 180 -3.33 -12.31 15.39
C TYR A 180 -2.86 -13.76 15.41
N GLY A 181 -2.85 -14.39 16.60
CA GLY A 181 -2.37 -15.77 16.77
C GLY A 181 -0.91 -15.95 16.35
N PHE A 182 -0.07 -14.93 16.54
CA PHE A 182 1.35 -14.94 16.19
C PHE A 182 2.18 -14.24 17.27
N SER A 183 2.81 -15.02 18.15
CA SER A 183 3.61 -14.51 19.26
C SER A 183 4.84 -15.40 19.54
N PRO A 184 5.73 -15.64 18.53
CA PRO A 184 6.84 -16.59 18.65
C PRO A 184 7.87 -16.20 19.72
N LYS A 185 7.91 -14.95 20.17
CA LYS A 185 8.81 -14.43 21.20
C LYS A 185 8.07 -14.05 22.49
N GLY A 186 6.85 -14.56 22.72
CA GLY A 186 6.08 -14.25 23.93
C GLY A 186 5.52 -12.83 23.90
N ARG A 187 5.59 -12.09 25.04
CA ARG A 187 4.99 -10.77 25.22
C ARG A 187 5.99 -9.76 25.74
N GLY A 188 5.61 -8.47 25.69
CA GLY A 188 6.35 -7.35 26.29
C GLY A 188 7.52 -6.83 25.45
N LYS A 189 8.45 -6.11 26.08
CA LYS A 189 9.50 -5.35 25.38
C LYS A 189 10.39 -6.20 24.49
N ALA A 190 10.76 -7.42 24.92
CA ALA A 190 11.61 -8.29 24.12
C ALA A 190 10.92 -8.75 22.82
N ALA A 191 9.61 -8.99 22.86
CA ALA A 191 8.83 -9.34 21.67
C ALA A 191 8.72 -8.14 20.71
N LEU A 192 8.45 -6.94 21.24
CA LEU A 192 8.41 -5.72 20.44
C LEU A 192 9.76 -5.43 19.77
N GLU A 193 10.86 -5.56 20.53
CA GLU A 193 12.20 -5.38 19.99
C GLU A 193 12.53 -6.39 18.89
N TRP A 194 12.16 -7.66 19.07
CA TRP A 194 12.34 -8.68 18.03
C TRP A 194 11.55 -8.34 16.75
N VAL A 195 10.31 -7.87 16.86
CA VAL A 195 9.54 -7.45 15.68
C VAL A 195 10.26 -6.31 14.98
N LYS A 196 10.66 -5.25 15.71
CA LYS A 196 11.31 -4.07 15.14
C LYS A 196 12.66 -4.38 14.52
N SER A 197 13.54 -5.05 15.27
CA SER A 197 14.96 -5.21 14.91
C SER A 197 15.26 -6.47 14.10
N THR A 198 14.34 -7.42 14.03
CA THR A 198 14.56 -8.70 13.35
C THR A 198 13.51 -8.94 12.28
N ASN A 199 12.23 -9.13 12.65
CA ASN A 199 11.21 -9.59 11.71
C ASN A 199 10.89 -8.55 10.64
N ASP A 200 10.48 -7.35 11.06
CA ASP A 200 10.18 -6.25 10.14
C ASP A 200 11.44 -5.71 9.45
N ALA A 201 12.57 -5.65 10.19
CA ALA A 201 13.84 -5.20 9.63
C ALA A 201 14.32 -6.10 8.49
N ALA A 202 14.17 -7.43 8.60
CA ALA A 202 14.52 -8.36 7.54
C ALA A 202 13.67 -8.15 6.29
N PHE A 203 12.34 -7.99 6.46
CA PHE A 203 11.44 -7.71 5.35
C PHE A 203 11.73 -6.37 4.68
N ILE A 204 11.91 -5.31 5.46
CA ILE A 204 12.30 -3.99 4.94
C ILE A 204 13.61 -4.09 4.16
N SER A 205 14.64 -4.77 4.69
CA SER A 205 15.90 -4.96 3.98
C SER A 205 15.70 -5.67 2.64
N ALA A 206 14.90 -6.74 2.59
CA ALA A 206 14.59 -7.45 1.36
C ALA A 206 13.92 -6.54 0.31
N VAL A 207 13.03 -5.64 0.75
CA VAL A 207 12.40 -4.63 -0.12
C VAL A 207 13.44 -3.61 -0.61
N LEU A 208 14.30 -3.10 0.29
CA LEU A 208 15.34 -2.11 -0.07
C LEU A 208 16.38 -2.68 -1.04
N ASP A 209 16.70 -3.97 -0.89
CA ASP A 209 17.61 -4.71 -1.78
C ASP A 209 16.95 -5.08 -3.13
N GLY A 210 15.64 -4.85 -3.27
CA GLY A 210 14.90 -5.20 -4.48
C GLY A 210 14.83 -6.71 -4.72
N ASN A 211 14.82 -7.53 -3.66
CA ASN A 211 14.84 -8.99 -3.73
C ASN A 211 13.42 -9.59 -3.59
N PRO A 212 12.70 -9.84 -4.70
CA PRO A 212 11.31 -10.28 -4.66
C PRO A 212 11.13 -11.68 -4.07
N ASP A 213 12.08 -12.60 -4.30
CA ASP A 213 12.03 -13.97 -3.76
C ASP A 213 12.12 -13.94 -2.24
N LEU A 214 13.01 -13.11 -1.69
CA LEU A 214 13.17 -12.97 -0.25
C LEU A 214 11.97 -12.25 0.39
N VAL A 215 11.40 -11.24 -0.27
CA VAL A 215 10.17 -10.56 0.17
C VAL A 215 9.04 -11.57 0.31
N LEU A 216 8.81 -12.40 -0.71
CA LEU A 216 7.77 -13.43 -0.67
C LEU A 216 8.03 -14.45 0.45
N LYS A 217 9.25 -14.97 0.51
CA LYS A 217 9.65 -15.94 1.53
C LYS A 217 9.44 -15.45 2.96
N LEU A 218 9.89 -14.22 3.28
CA LEU A 218 9.75 -13.65 4.62
C LEU A 218 8.28 -13.38 4.99
N ALA A 219 7.45 -12.97 4.01
CA ALA A 219 6.03 -12.79 4.24
C ALA A 219 5.31 -14.12 4.56
N GLU A 220 5.69 -15.21 3.90
CA GLU A 220 5.10 -16.55 4.12
C GLU A 220 5.60 -17.20 5.40
N ASP A 221 6.92 -17.31 5.56
CA ASP A 221 7.53 -18.07 6.65
C ASP A 221 7.45 -17.34 8.00
N ASP A 222 7.66 -16.02 7.98
CA ASP A 222 7.81 -15.19 9.18
C ASP A 222 6.62 -14.26 9.42
N ARG A 223 5.58 -14.33 8.59
CA ARG A 223 4.39 -13.47 8.63
C ARG A 223 4.73 -11.98 8.73
N SER A 224 5.80 -11.59 8.02
CA SER A 224 6.36 -10.25 8.12
C SER A 224 5.61 -9.18 7.31
N ALA A 225 4.66 -9.57 6.46
CA ALA A 225 3.78 -8.65 5.73
C ALA A 225 2.45 -9.31 5.38
N CYS A 226 1.35 -8.55 5.47
CA CYS A 226 0.01 -9.04 5.16
C CYS A 226 -0.34 -8.99 3.66
N SER A 227 0.43 -8.26 2.86
CA SER A 227 0.13 -7.98 1.46
C SER A 227 1.39 -8.02 0.58
N ALA A 228 2.16 -9.13 0.67
CA ALA A 228 3.38 -9.29 -0.09
C ALA A 228 3.17 -9.11 -1.60
N GLY A 229 2.04 -9.56 -2.16
CA GLY A 229 1.72 -9.38 -3.57
C GLY A 229 1.67 -7.92 -4.02
N ALA A 230 1.15 -7.02 -3.18
CA ALA A 230 1.17 -5.59 -3.46
C ALA A 230 2.61 -5.05 -3.52
N VAL A 231 3.45 -5.46 -2.57
CA VAL A 231 4.88 -5.08 -2.52
C VAL A 231 5.61 -5.59 -3.75
N LEU A 232 5.40 -6.86 -4.13
CA LEU A 232 5.97 -7.47 -5.33
C LEU A 232 5.57 -6.69 -6.59
N GLY A 233 4.31 -6.29 -6.71
CA GLY A 233 3.84 -5.47 -7.83
C GLY A 233 4.56 -4.13 -7.94
N ALA A 234 4.74 -3.42 -6.82
CA ALA A 234 5.48 -2.15 -6.81
C ALA A 234 6.97 -2.35 -7.11
N LEU A 235 7.59 -3.42 -6.58
CA LEU A 235 8.98 -3.75 -6.88
C LEU A 235 9.19 -4.09 -8.36
N GLY A 236 8.28 -4.88 -8.97
CA GLY A 236 8.33 -5.19 -10.39
C GLY A 236 8.23 -3.93 -11.26
N PHE A 237 7.32 -3.03 -10.91
CA PHE A 237 7.17 -1.74 -11.57
C PHE A 237 8.44 -0.88 -11.43
N ALA A 238 8.99 -0.75 -10.24
CA ALA A 238 10.20 0.05 -9.97
C ALA A 238 11.44 -0.54 -10.65
N ALA A 239 11.63 -1.88 -10.62
CA ALA A 239 12.74 -2.56 -11.25
C ALA A 239 12.82 -2.29 -12.75
N SER A 240 11.68 -2.24 -13.45
CA SER A 240 11.60 -1.93 -14.89
C SER A 240 12.03 -0.49 -15.19
N GLY A 241 11.88 0.44 -14.24
CA GLY A 241 12.36 1.81 -14.34
C GLY A 241 13.81 2.02 -13.84
N GLY A 242 14.50 0.97 -13.39
CA GLY A 242 15.86 1.05 -12.83
C GLY A 242 15.91 1.80 -11.49
N LYS A 243 14.86 1.71 -10.69
CA LYS A 243 14.67 2.47 -9.46
C LYS A 243 15.13 1.69 -8.23
N SER A 244 15.63 2.42 -7.23
CA SER A 244 16.05 1.90 -5.93
C SER A 244 14.99 2.17 -4.86
N ALA A 245 15.02 1.41 -3.77
CA ALA A 245 14.12 1.60 -2.64
C ALA A 245 14.79 2.38 -1.50
N ARG A 246 14.00 3.17 -0.77
CA ARG A 246 14.43 3.89 0.43
C ARG A 246 13.36 3.87 1.51
N LEU A 247 13.71 3.46 2.71
CA LEU A 247 12.86 3.60 3.89
C LEU A 247 12.71 5.08 4.23
N LEU A 248 11.46 5.56 4.29
CA LEU A 248 11.14 6.92 4.71
C LEU A 248 10.91 6.99 6.23
N GLU A 249 10.11 6.07 6.74
CA GLU A 249 9.80 5.96 8.17
C GLU A 249 9.31 4.54 8.50
N TYR A 250 9.58 4.11 9.75
CA TYR A 250 9.09 2.87 10.35
C TYR A 250 8.55 3.14 11.76
N ARG A 251 7.40 2.55 12.08
CA ARG A 251 6.79 2.55 13.42
C ARG A 251 6.01 1.28 13.65
N THR A 252 5.58 1.09 14.91
CA THR A 252 4.58 0.09 15.28
C THR A 252 3.35 0.76 15.89
N SER A 253 2.22 0.06 15.96
CA SER A 253 1.04 0.58 16.68
C SER A 253 1.32 0.78 18.18
N ALA A 254 2.31 0.10 18.75
CA ALA A 254 2.75 0.30 20.12
C ALA A 254 3.43 1.67 20.33
N ASP A 255 3.97 2.30 19.30
CA ASP A 255 4.59 3.62 19.37
C ASP A 255 3.55 4.76 19.35
N VAL A 256 2.29 4.46 19.05
CA VAL A 256 1.20 5.45 19.00
C VAL A 256 0.49 5.56 20.36
N THR A 257 0.54 4.52 21.18
CA THR A 257 -0.04 4.53 22.52
C THR A 257 0.90 5.20 23.51
N ALA A 258 0.38 6.14 24.29
CA ALA A 258 1.19 6.90 25.27
C ALA A 258 1.60 6.10 26.53
N ASP A 259 1.30 4.82 26.55
CA ASP A 259 1.52 3.96 27.72
C ASP A 259 2.94 3.36 27.71
N ASP A 260 3.59 3.34 28.87
CA ASP A 260 4.88 2.64 29.07
C ASP A 260 4.77 1.11 28.98
N VAL A 261 3.56 0.60 28.80
CA VAL A 261 3.27 -0.83 28.73
C VAL A 261 3.09 -1.25 27.27
N VAL A 262 3.92 -2.19 26.83
CA VAL A 262 3.78 -2.78 25.48
C VAL A 262 2.44 -3.51 25.38
N PRO A 263 1.59 -3.19 24.40
CA PRO A 263 0.32 -3.88 24.19
C PRO A 263 0.54 -5.39 23.95
N SER A 264 -0.48 -6.21 24.30
CA SER A 264 -0.45 -7.67 24.02
C SER A 264 -0.51 -7.99 22.53
N SER A 265 -0.96 -7.04 21.71
CA SER A 265 -0.98 -7.14 20.25
C SER A 265 -0.61 -5.80 19.62
N PHE A 266 0.18 -5.85 18.57
CA PHE A 266 0.65 -4.66 17.83
C PHE A 266 0.99 -5.02 16.38
N VAL A 267 1.13 -4.00 15.54
CA VAL A 267 1.39 -4.16 14.10
C VAL A 267 2.54 -3.24 13.70
N GLY A 268 3.44 -3.73 12.84
CA GLY A 268 4.50 -2.95 12.22
C GLY A 268 4.02 -2.19 10.99
N TYR A 269 4.58 -1.00 10.76
CA TYR A 269 4.25 -0.13 9.64
C TYR A 269 5.50 0.49 9.03
N ALA A 270 5.59 0.51 7.70
CA ALA A 270 6.67 1.21 7.01
C ALA A 270 6.14 2.06 5.85
N ALA A 271 6.71 3.24 5.67
CA ALA A 271 6.62 4.04 4.46
C ALA A 271 7.93 3.88 3.68
N ILE A 272 7.85 3.41 2.42
CA ILE A 272 9.03 3.17 1.57
C ILE A 272 8.80 3.85 0.22
N SER A 273 9.79 4.59 -0.27
CA SER A 273 9.81 5.17 -1.62
C SER A 273 10.61 4.28 -2.57
N LEU A 274 10.16 4.19 -3.81
CA LEU A 274 10.79 3.44 -4.90
C LEU A 274 11.06 4.42 -6.06
N GLY A 275 12.30 4.94 -6.08
CA GLY A 275 12.65 6.02 -7.00
C GLY A 275 14.13 6.15 -7.33
#